data_db22c7c8638a1d6673ce0766cad50fcd
#
_entry.id   db22c7c8638a1d6673ce0766cad50fcd
#
_cell.length_a   1.000
_cell.length_b   1.000
_cell.length_c   1.000
_cell.angle_alpha   90.00
_cell.angle_beta   90.00
_cell.angle_gamma   90.00
#
_symmetry.space_group_name_H-M   'P 1'
#
loop_
_entity.id
_entity.type
_entity.pdbx_description
1 polymer ?
#
loop_
_entity_poly.entity_id
_entity_poly.type
_entity_poly.pdbx_seq_one_letter_code
_entity_poly.pdbx_strand_id
1 'polypeptide(L)'
;MRAQGRPRDSSIDERVLAVTRELLVETGWDDLSMRQIAARSGVSRSSINRRWPSKSELVFHAILGDTPDLAPFAGTDRRGWIDWVVRGSRQLFARPEVRAAVPGLLLAMSENDDMRRRLWAAFSGPAIDLFGAHTRDADDPDAERDARAVLAMAAGAALFLSTVAVEDDTDALHRRIASLLTDAVAG
;
A
#
# COMPACT_ATOMS: atom_id res chain seq x y z
N MET A 1 35.62 -14.93 -9.64
CA MET A 1 34.84 -13.86 -10.29
C MET A 1 33.37 -14.26 -10.28
N ARG A 2 32.53 -13.63 -9.45
CA ARG A 2 31.08 -13.84 -9.47
C ARG A 2 30.51 -12.99 -10.60
N ALA A 3 29.80 -13.63 -11.54
CA ALA A 3 29.11 -12.94 -12.61
C ALA A 3 28.08 -11.97 -11.99
N GLN A 4 28.27 -10.71 -12.23
CA GLN A 4 27.33 -9.64 -11.87
C GLN A 4 26.06 -9.89 -12.70
N GLY A 5 24.96 -10.30 -12.05
CA GLY A 5 23.67 -10.52 -12.73
C GLY A 5 23.25 -9.25 -13.48
N ARG A 6 22.71 -9.44 -14.69
CA ARG A 6 22.16 -8.36 -15.52
C ARG A 6 21.26 -7.47 -14.67
N PRO A 7 21.39 -6.12 -14.73
CA PRO A 7 20.53 -5.19 -13.99
C PRO A 7 19.05 -5.55 -14.17
N ARG A 8 18.25 -5.40 -13.10
CA ARG A 8 16.81 -5.58 -13.16
C ARG A 8 16.24 -4.64 -14.22
N ASP A 9 15.54 -5.19 -15.19
CA ASP A 9 14.86 -4.39 -16.21
C ASP A 9 13.52 -3.90 -15.61
N SER A 10 13.51 -2.66 -15.14
CA SER A 10 12.34 -2.02 -14.52
C SER A 10 11.14 -1.97 -15.47
N SER A 11 11.39 -1.88 -16.78
CA SER A 11 10.33 -1.81 -17.79
C SER A 11 9.49 -3.10 -17.86
N ILE A 12 10.12 -4.25 -17.57
CA ILE A 12 9.43 -5.54 -17.46
C ILE A 12 8.52 -5.55 -16.22
N ASP A 13 9.03 -5.08 -15.10
CA ASP A 13 8.29 -5.06 -13.84
C ASP A 13 7.08 -4.11 -13.96
N GLU A 14 7.27 -2.90 -14.46
CA GLU A 14 6.19 -1.93 -14.71
C GLU A 14 5.08 -2.50 -15.62
N ARG A 15 5.46 -3.18 -16.70
CA ARG A 15 4.50 -3.80 -17.62
C ARG A 15 3.70 -4.92 -16.96
N VAL A 16 4.35 -5.80 -16.18
CA VAL A 16 3.67 -6.88 -15.45
C VAL A 16 2.71 -6.31 -14.42
N LEU A 17 3.13 -5.30 -13.66
CA LEU A 17 2.30 -4.65 -12.65
C LEU A 17 1.11 -3.91 -13.29
N ALA A 18 1.31 -3.23 -14.43
CA ALA A 18 0.23 -2.57 -15.17
C ALA A 18 -0.83 -3.58 -15.64
N VAL A 19 -0.40 -4.66 -16.31
CA VAL A 19 -1.29 -5.73 -16.76
C VAL A 19 -2.03 -6.39 -15.59
N THR A 20 -1.38 -6.52 -14.45
CA THR A 20 -2.02 -7.06 -13.24
C THR A 20 -3.17 -6.17 -12.77
N ARG A 21 -2.97 -4.84 -12.75
CA ARG A 21 -4.04 -3.87 -12.40
C ARG A 21 -5.20 -3.92 -13.38
N GLU A 22 -4.93 -3.96 -14.68
CA GLU A 22 -5.96 -4.07 -15.72
C GLU A 22 -6.80 -5.34 -15.54
N LEU A 23 -6.15 -6.49 -15.38
CA LEU A 23 -6.82 -7.77 -15.19
C LEU A 23 -7.65 -7.82 -13.90
N LEU A 24 -7.15 -7.20 -12.80
CA LEU A 24 -7.94 -7.08 -11.57
C LEU A 24 -9.27 -6.36 -11.78
N VAL A 25 -9.27 -5.29 -12.57
CA VAL A 25 -10.50 -4.55 -12.90
C VAL A 25 -11.41 -5.37 -13.82
N GLU A 26 -10.84 -6.09 -14.80
CA GLU A 26 -11.60 -6.85 -15.79
C GLU A 26 -12.21 -8.14 -15.23
N THR A 27 -11.46 -8.89 -14.41
CA THR A 27 -11.82 -10.24 -13.99
C THR A 27 -11.98 -10.44 -12.49
N GLY A 28 -11.54 -9.48 -11.70
CA GLY A 28 -11.50 -9.59 -10.24
C GLY A 28 -10.37 -10.48 -9.71
N TRP A 29 -10.35 -10.64 -8.38
CA TRP A 29 -9.33 -11.44 -7.71
C TRP A 29 -9.41 -12.92 -8.05
N ASP A 30 -10.60 -13.52 -8.03
CA ASP A 30 -10.77 -14.98 -8.10
C ASP A 30 -10.30 -15.53 -9.45
N ASP A 31 -10.68 -14.88 -10.53
CA ASP A 31 -10.36 -15.29 -11.90
C ASP A 31 -8.96 -14.83 -12.34
N LEU A 32 -8.31 -13.93 -11.61
CA LEU A 32 -6.94 -13.50 -11.90
C LEU A 32 -5.94 -14.65 -11.69
N SER A 33 -5.12 -14.93 -12.70
CA SER A 33 -4.10 -15.97 -12.64
C SER A 33 -2.74 -15.52 -13.18
N MET A 34 -1.66 -16.08 -12.64
CA MET A 34 -0.28 -15.86 -13.11
C MET A 34 -0.11 -16.22 -14.59
N ARG A 35 -0.92 -17.13 -15.12
CA ARG A 35 -0.91 -17.53 -16.52
C ARG A 35 -1.48 -16.42 -17.42
N GLN A 36 -2.60 -15.84 -17.05
CA GLN A 36 -3.21 -14.72 -17.79
C GLN A 36 -2.28 -13.51 -17.81
N ILE A 37 -1.69 -13.17 -16.64
CA ILE A 37 -0.73 -12.07 -16.54
C ILE A 37 0.48 -12.30 -17.44
N ALA A 38 1.05 -13.52 -17.45
CA ALA A 38 2.17 -13.88 -18.31
C ALA A 38 1.81 -13.75 -19.80
N ALA A 39 0.66 -14.29 -20.20
CA ALA A 39 0.19 -14.23 -21.58
C ALA A 39 -0.02 -12.78 -22.06
N ARG A 40 -0.67 -11.95 -21.24
CA ARG A 40 -1.01 -10.56 -21.61
C ARG A 40 0.18 -9.61 -21.54
N SER A 41 1.10 -9.80 -20.57
CA SER A 41 2.31 -8.98 -20.45
C SER A 41 3.42 -9.36 -21.43
N GLY A 42 3.33 -10.53 -22.07
CA GLY A 42 4.40 -11.08 -22.91
C GLY A 42 5.66 -11.49 -22.13
N VAL A 43 5.53 -11.66 -20.79
CA VAL A 43 6.63 -12.06 -19.91
C VAL A 43 6.45 -13.51 -19.50
N SER A 44 7.52 -14.32 -19.58
CA SER A 44 7.43 -15.73 -19.21
C SER A 44 7.02 -15.90 -17.73
N ARG A 45 6.17 -16.89 -17.47
CA ARG A 45 5.71 -17.21 -16.10
C ARG A 45 6.87 -17.46 -15.13
N SER A 46 7.96 -18.08 -15.60
CA SER A 46 9.16 -18.31 -14.79
C SER A 46 9.85 -16.99 -14.39
N SER A 47 9.87 -16.01 -15.30
CA SER A 47 10.41 -14.68 -15.00
C SER A 47 9.53 -13.92 -13.99
N ILE A 48 8.22 -14.04 -14.10
CA ILE A 48 7.28 -13.44 -13.14
C ILE A 48 7.44 -14.12 -11.77
N ASN A 49 7.39 -15.46 -11.70
CA ASN A 49 7.50 -16.18 -10.42
C ASN A 49 8.82 -15.96 -9.69
N ARG A 50 9.90 -15.67 -10.41
CA ARG A 50 11.20 -15.33 -9.78
C ARG A 50 11.14 -13.96 -9.07
N ARG A 51 10.30 -13.03 -9.52
CA ARG A 51 10.13 -11.70 -8.95
C ARG A 51 9.06 -11.67 -7.87
N TRP A 52 7.94 -12.33 -8.14
CA TRP A 52 6.78 -12.43 -7.26
C TRP A 52 6.40 -13.90 -7.10
N PRO A 53 6.79 -14.52 -5.97
CA PRO A 53 6.57 -15.95 -5.74
C PRO A 53 5.11 -16.38 -5.74
N SER A 54 4.17 -15.45 -5.45
CA SER A 54 2.73 -15.71 -5.39
C SER A 54 1.91 -14.64 -6.10
N LYS A 55 0.65 -14.99 -6.43
CA LYS A 55 -0.34 -14.03 -6.91
C LYS A 55 -0.53 -12.87 -5.92
N SER A 56 -0.58 -13.18 -4.64
CA SER A 56 -0.78 -12.20 -3.58
C SER A 56 0.36 -11.18 -3.50
N GLU A 57 1.63 -11.63 -3.60
CA GLU A 57 2.79 -10.72 -3.62
C GLU A 57 2.78 -9.86 -4.89
N LEU A 58 2.48 -10.44 -6.05
CA LEU A 58 2.38 -9.68 -7.30
C LEU A 58 1.28 -8.61 -7.22
N VAL A 59 0.10 -8.98 -6.75
CA VAL A 59 -1.02 -8.04 -6.60
C VAL A 59 -0.70 -6.95 -5.57
N PHE A 60 -0.10 -7.30 -4.44
CA PHE A 60 0.32 -6.32 -3.44
C PHE A 60 1.22 -5.24 -4.06
N HIS A 61 2.28 -5.65 -4.78
CA HIS A 61 3.15 -4.70 -5.46
C HIS A 61 2.44 -3.94 -6.59
N ALA A 62 1.48 -4.56 -7.27
CA ALA A 62 0.72 -3.90 -8.34
C ALA A 62 -0.16 -2.76 -7.81
N ILE A 63 -0.74 -2.90 -6.61
CA ILE A 63 -1.66 -1.90 -6.06
C ILE A 63 -0.97 -0.86 -5.15
N LEU A 64 0.09 -1.24 -4.43
CA LEU A 64 0.78 -0.37 -3.47
C LEU A 64 2.13 0.15 -3.98
N GLY A 65 2.75 -0.54 -4.97
CA GLY A 65 4.13 -0.28 -5.35
C GLY A 65 5.14 -0.92 -4.40
N ASP A 66 6.42 -0.66 -4.63
CA ASP A 66 7.51 -1.17 -3.79
C ASP A 66 7.65 -0.36 -2.50
N THR A 67 7.48 0.96 -2.59
CA THR A 67 7.52 1.91 -1.48
C THR A 67 6.53 3.04 -1.73
N PRO A 68 5.93 3.62 -0.66
CA PRO A 68 5.09 4.80 -0.81
C PRO A 68 5.92 5.98 -1.34
N ASP A 69 5.29 6.83 -2.16
CA ASP A 69 5.89 8.11 -2.57
C ASP A 69 5.87 9.07 -1.38
N LEU A 70 7.04 9.30 -0.80
CA LEU A 70 7.23 10.19 0.35
C LEU A 70 7.65 11.61 -0.06
N ALA A 71 7.87 11.88 -1.35
CA ALA A 71 8.28 13.20 -1.84
C ALA A 71 7.34 14.35 -1.41
N PRO A 72 6.01 14.14 -1.34
CA PRO A 72 5.07 15.17 -0.85
C PRO A 72 5.31 15.62 0.59
N PHE A 73 6.13 14.88 1.37
CA PHE A 73 6.41 15.22 2.77
C PHE A 73 7.68 15.98 3.02
N ALA A 74 8.54 16.10 2.05
CA ALA A 74 9.76 16.86 2.19
C ALA A 74 9.44 18.27 2.72
N GLY A 75 9.71 18.52 4.01
CA GLY A 75 9.47 19.80 4.67
C GLY A 75 8.08 20.01 5.31
N THR A 76 7.24 18.97 5.46
CA THR A 76 5.99 19.06 6.22
C THR A 76 6.20 18.66 7.69
N ASP A 77 5.28 19.10 8.56
CA ASP A 77 5.20 18.71 9.96
C ASP A 77 4.35 17.43 10.15
N ARG A 78 4.18 16.99 11.41
CA ARG A 78 3.33 15.85 11.78
C ARG A 78 1.90 15.99 11.25
N ARG A 79 1.34 17.18 11.27
CA ARG A 79 -0.01 17.44 10.76
C ARG A 79 -0.09 17.19 9.25
N GLY A 80 0.87 17.70 8.49
CA GLY A 80 0.96 17.46 7.05
C GLY A 80 1.11 15.97 6.73
N TRP A 81 1.85 15.22 7.56
CA TRP A 81 1.96 13.78 7.43
C TRP A 81 0.60 13.07 7.67
N ILE A 82 -0.15 13.44 8.73
CA ILE A 82 -1.49 12.88 9.01
C ILE A 82 -2.45 13.18 7.87
N ASP A 83 -2.52 14.42 7.42
CA ASP A 83 -3.36 14.83 6.29
C ASP A 83 -3.05 14.02 5.02
N TRP A 84 -1.79 13.71 4.79
CA TRP A 84 -1.40 12.87 3.67
C TRP A 84 -1.81 11.42 3.85
N VAL A 85 -1.54 10.81 5.01
CA VAL A 85 -1.94 9.42 5.27
C VAL A 85 -3.44 9.24 5.09
N VAL A 86 -4.25 10.16 5.62
CA VAL A 86 -5.71 10.11 5.46
C VAL A 86 -6.11 10.25 3.99
N ARG A 87 -5.57 11.25 3.28
CA ARG A 87 -5.86 11.48 1.86
C ARG A 87 -5.37 10.34 0.98
N GLY A 88 -4.14 9.89 1.20
CA GLY A 88 -3.52 8.80 0.45
C GLY A 88 -4.26 7.47 0.64
N SER A 89 -4.69 7.17 1.86
CA SER A 89 -5.52 6.00 2.15
C SER A 89 -6.85 6.06 1.40
N ARG A 90 -7.55 7.20 1.43
CA ARG A 90 -8.79 7.37 0.66
C ARG A 90 -8.57 7.18 -0.84
N GLN A 91 -7.57 7.84 -1.40
CA GLN A 91 -7.24 7.72 -2.83
C GLN A 91 -6.89 6.29 -3.21
N LEU A 92 -6.14 5.58 -2.37
CA LEU A 92 -5.79 4.19 -2.59
C LEU A 92 -7.02 3.31 -2.67
N PHE A 93 -7.89 3.34 -1.66
CA PHE A 93 -9.08 2.48 -1.60
C PHE A 93 -10.20 2.90 -2.57
N ALA A 94 -10.16 4.11 -3.14
CA ALA A 94 -11.05 4.52 -4.21
C ALA A 94 -10.70 3.89 -5.58
N ARG A 95 -9.47 3.39 -5.76
CA ARG A 95 -9.00 2.80 -7.02
C ARG A 95 -9.71 1.49 -7.31
N PRO A 96 -10.26 1.28 -8.53
CA PRO A 96 -11.04 0.08 -8.85
C PRO A 96 -10.24 -1.22 -8.72
N GLU A 97 -8.96 -1.23 -9.11
CA GLU A 97 -8.09 -2.39 -8.98
C GLU A 97 -7.79 -2.74 -7.51
N VAL A 98 -7.74 -1.74 -6.62
CA VAL A 98 -7.56 -1.95 -5.18
C VAL A 98 -8.82 -2.56 -4.58
N ARG A 99 -10.00 -2.02 -4.92
CA ARG A 99 -11.29 -2.57 -4.46
C ARG A 99 -11.49 -4.01 -4.91
N ALA A 100 -11.09 -4.34 -6.14
CA ALA A 100 -11.14 -5.71 -6.66
C ALA A 100 -10.15 -6.66 -5.96
N ALA A 101 -8.99 -6.16 -5.52
CA ALA A 101 -7.93 -6.97 -4.92
C ALA A 101 -8.11 -7.21 -3.41
N VAL A 102 -8.64 -6.23 -2.68
CA VAL A 102 -8.63 -6.19 -1.20
C VAL A 102 -9.21 -7.44 -0.54
N PRO A 103 -10.41 -7.96 -0.91
CA PRO A 103 -10.97 -9.13 -0.22
C PRO A 103 -10.05 -10.35 -0.28
N GLY A 104 -9.54 -10.67 -1.47
CA GLY A 104 -8.67 -11.81 -1.66
C GLY A 104 -7.26 -11.59 -1.09
N LEU A 105 -6.77 -10.37 -1.09
CA LEU A 105 -5.47 -10.05 -0.50
C LEU A 105 -5.50 -10.15 1.03
N LEU A 106 -6.57 -9.69 1.68
CA LEU A 106 -6.77 -9.83 3.13
C LEU A 106 -6.83 -11.31 3.53
N LEU A 107 -7.57 -12.13 2.78
CA LEU A 107 -7.62 -13.57 3.01
C LEU A 107 -6.23 -14.20 2.87
N ALA A 108 -5.50 -13.93 1.79
CA ALA A 108 -4.16 -14.45 1.59
C ALA A 108 -3.17 -14.03 2.68
N MET A 109 -3.29 -12.79 3.19
CA MET A 109 -2.48 -12.31 4.31
C MET A 109 -2.82 -12.99 5.63
N SER A 110 -4.08 -13.33 5.87
CA SER A 110 -4.50 -14.06 7.07
C SER A 110 -3.99 -15.51 7.10
N GLU A 111 -3.75 -16.09 5.93
CA GLU A 111 -3.24 -17.46 5.77
C GLU A 111 -1.70 -17.54 5.74
N ASN A 112 -0.99 -16.42 5.55
CA ASN A 112 0.47 -16.40 5.42
C ASN A 112 1.09 -15.23 6.20
N ASP A 113 1.38 -15.49 7.46
CA ASP A 113 1.96 -14.53 8.39
C ASP A 113 3.32 -13.97 7.95
N ASP A 114 4.18 -14.80 7.36
CA ASP A 114 5.51 -14.35 6.92
C ASP A 114 5.40 -13.39 5.73
N MET A 115 4.55 -13.71 4.76
CA MET A 115 4.25 -12.82 3.64
C MET A 115 3.68 -11.49 4.16
N ARG A 116 2.68 -11.55 5.03
CA ARG A 116 2.03 -10.37 5.62
C ARG A 116 3.05 -9.46 6.31
N ARG A 117 3.91 -10.02 7.19
CA ARG A 117 4.92 -9.23 7.91
C ARG A 117 5.92 -8.57 6.96
N ARG A 118 6.44 -9.31 5.97
CA ARG A 118 7.41 -8.76 5.01
C ARG A 118 6.81 -7.63 4.17
N LEU A 119 5.63 -7.85 3.59
CA LEU A 119 4.99 -6.87 2.71
C LEU A 119 4.58 -5.63 3.49
N TRP A 120 4.02 -5.81 4.68
CA TRP A 120 3.62 -4.69 5.52
C TRP A 120 4.82 -3.86 5.99
N ALA A 121 5.89 -4.50 6.47
CA ALA A 121 7.09 -3.81 6.91
C ALA A 121 7.74 -3.00 5.76
N ALA A 122 7.82 -3.57 4.57
CA ALA A 122 8.38 -2.88 3.41
C ALA A 122 7.55 -1.66 2.99
N PHE A 123 6.22 -1.73 3.13
CA PHE A 123 5.32 -0.64 2.77
C PHE A 123 5.21 0.42 3.87
N SER A 124 5.01 0.02 5.14
CA SER A 124 4.75 0.94 6.24
C SER A 124 6.01 1.54 6.86
N GLY A 125 7.13 0.80 6.85
CA GLY A 125 8.39 1.20 7.50
C GLY A 125 8.82 2.62 7.10
N PRO A 126 9.02 2.92 5.81
CA PRO A 126 9.46 4.25 5.39
C PRO A 126 8.55 5.40 5.83
N ALA A 127 7.23 5.17 5.88
CA ALA A 127 6.28 6.18 6.33
C ALA A 127 6.34 6.40 7.85
N ILE A 128 6.56 5.32 8.62
CA ILE A 128 6.73 5.38 10.08
C ILE A 128 8.03 6.09 10.43
N ASP A 129 9.13 5.74 9.77
CA ASP A 129 10.44 6.37 9.97
C ASP A 129 10.38 7.89 9.70
N LEU A 130 9.63 8.28 8.67
CA LEU A 130 9.44 9.69 8.33
C LEU A 130 8.66 10.44 9.42
N PHE A 131 7.63 9.83 10.00
CA PHE A 131 6.88 10.43 11.10
C PHE A 131 7.78 10.66 12.32
N GLY A 132 8.59 9.68 12.68
CA GLY A 132 9.58 9.79 13.78
C GLY A 132 10.59 10.91 13.55
N ALA A 133 11.09 11.08 12.32
CA ALA A 133 12.05 12.13 11.98
C ALA A 133 11.50 13.57 12.15
N HIS A 134 10.19 13.75 12.23
CA HIS A 134 9.52 15.04 12.42
C HIS A 134 9.08 15.27 13.88
N THR A 135 9.50 14.42 14.82
CA THR A 135 9.31 14.67 16.25
C THR A 135 10.35 15.67 16.73
N ARG A 136 9.95 16.60 17.65
CA ARG A 136 10.88 17.56 18.24
C ARG A 136 11.92 16.90 19.13
N ASP A 137 11.57 15.74 19.71
CA ASP A 137 12.45 14.87 20.46
C ASP A 137 12.80 13.66 19.63
N ALA A 138 14.08 13.54 19.25
CA ALA A 138 14.58 12.38 18.51
C ALA A 138 14.40 11.05 19.27
N ASP A 139 14.14 11.11 20.58
CA ASP A 139 13.96 10.00 21.50
C ASP A 139 12.51 9.84 22.01
N ASP A 140 11.50 10.41 21.30
CA ASP A 140 10.09 10.24 21.69
C ASP A 140 9.67 8.75 21.54
N PRO A 141 9.52 8.02 22.66
CA PRO A 141 9.24 6.58 22.62
C PRO A 141 7.85 6.26 22.05
N ASP A 142 6.97 7.24 21.96
CA ASP A 142 5.60 7.08 21.48
C ASP A 142 5.46 7.42 20.00
N ALA A 143 6.42 8.11 19.39
CA ALA A 143 6.34 8.54 17.98
C ALA A 143 6.09 7.38 17.00
N GLU A 144 6.78 6.25 17.16
CA GLU A 144 6.56 5.07 16.30
C GLU A 144 5.17 4.45 16.54
N ARG A 145 4.72 4.45 17.79
CA ARG A 145 3.39 3.93 18.18
C ARG A 145 2.28 4.80 17.63
N ASP A 146 2.44 6.12 17.69
CA ASP A 146 1.52 7.10 17.11
C ASP A 146 1.44 6.97 15.60
N ALA A 147 2.58 6.88 14.91
CA ALA A 147 2.61 6.66 13.47
C ALA A 147 1.85 5.39 13.06
N ARG A 148 2.06 4.29 13.79
CA ARG A 148 1.35 3.02 13.55
C ARG A 148 -0.15 3.15 13.80
N ALA A 149 -0.54 3.86 14.86
CA ALA A 149 -1.94 4.10 15.19
C ALA A 149 -2.63 4.94 14.10
N VAL A 150 -2.01 6.03 13.67
CA VAL A 150 -2.53 6.89 12.59
C VAL A 150 -2.68 6.10 11.29
N LEU A 151 -1.67 5.32 10.88
CA LEU A 151 -1.74 4.48 9.69
C LEU A 151 -2.88 3.47 9.78
N ALA A 152 -3.02 2.78 10.90
CA ALA A 152 -4.08 1.78 11.10
C ALA A 152 -5.48 2.42 11.07
N MET A 153 -5.66 3.55 11.75
CA MET A 153 -6.94 4.26 11.79
C MET A 153 -7.32 4.87 10.44
N ALA A 154 -6.38 5.51 9.75
CA ALA A 154 -6.63 6.11 8.45
C ALA A 154 -6.93 5.06 7.36
N ALA A 155 -6.13 4.00 7.30
CA ALA A 155 -6.34 2.91 6.34
C ALA A 155 -7.63 2.13 6.66
N GLY A 156 -7.88 1.87 7.94
CA GLY A 156 -9.12 1.21 8.38
C GLY A 156 -10.37 2.02 8.08
N ALA A 157 -10.34 3.33 8.34
CA ALA A 157 -11.45 4.23 8.00
C ALA A 157 -11.67 4.28 6.49
N ALA A 158 -10.61 4.43 5.69
CA ALA A 158 -10.72 4.47 4.24
C ALA A 158 -11.26 3.15 3.66
N LEU A 159 -10.79 2.00 4.15
CA LEU A 159 -11.33 0.69 3.78
C LEU A 159 -12.81 0.58 4.13
N PHE A 160 -13.20 0.93 5.36
CA PHE A 160 -14.59 0.85 5.82
C PHE A 160 -15.51 1.76 4.98
N LEU A 161 -15.10 3.01 4.75
CA LEU A 161 -15.89 3.97 3.96
C LEU A 161 -15.97 3.59 2.48
N SER A 162 -14.95 2.93 1.91
CA SER A 162 -14.98 2.50 0.51
C SER A 162 -15.76 1.20 0.26
N THR A 163 -16.09 0.43 1.33
CA THR A 163 -16.66 -0.92 1.19
C THR A 163 -17.99 -1.10 1.93
N VAL A 164 -18.16 -0.48 3.09
CA VAL A 164 -19.31 -0.69 3.97
C VAL A 164 -20.21 0.56 4.05
N ALA A 165 -19.63 1.69 4.40
CA ALA A 165 -20.36 2.94 4.58
C ALA A 165 -20.09 3.91 3.42
N VAL A 166 -20.35 3.45 2.20
CA VAL A 166 -20.00 4.17 0.96
C VAL A 166 -20.70 5.52 0.85
N GLU A 167 -21.90 5.63 1.37
CA GLU A 167 -22.67 6.87 1.40
C GLU A 167 -22.06 7.94 2.31
N ASP A 168 -21.26 7.51 3.31
CA ASP A 168 -20.57 8.40 4.24
C ASP A 168 -19.18 8.84 3.74
N ASP A 169 -18.68 8.30 2.61
CA ASP A 169 -17.38 8.68 2.05
C ASP A 169 -17.38 10.10 1.48
N THR A 170 -17.36 11.07 2.37
CA THR A 170 -17.39 12.49 2.03
C THR A 170 -16.10 13.21 2.40
N ASP A 171 -15.80 14.31 1.68
CA ASP A 171 -14.66 15.17 2.00
C ASP A 171 -14.74 15.73 3.42
N ALA A 172 -15.96 16.02 3.90
CA ALA A 172 -16.16 16.54 5.25
C ALA A 172 -15.78 15.52 6.32
N LEU A 173 -16.13 14.24 6.14
CA LEU A 173 -15.78 13.18 7.07
C LEU A 173 -14.28 12.91 7.07
N HIS A 174 -13.62 12.86 5.91
CA HIS A 174 -12.17 12.70 5.83
C HIS A 174 -11.40 13.84 6.50
N ARG A 175 -11.82 15.10 6.30
CA ARG A 175 -11.25 16.25 7.05
C ARG A 175 -11.45 16.12 8.55
N ARG A 176 -12.60 15.62 9.00
CA ARG A 176 -12.86 15.39 10.43
C ARG A 176 -11.98 14.29 11.00
N ILE A 177 -11.78 13.19 10.25
CA ILE A 177 -10.85 12.12 10.63
C ILE A 177 -9.43 12.67 10.79
N ALA A 178 -8.92 13.43 9.82
CA ALA A 178 -7.60 14.03 9.90
C ALA A 178 -7.46 14.97 11.12
N SER A 179 -8.47 15.80 11.40
CA SER A 179 -8.49 16.67 12.60
C SER A 179 -8.42 15.86 13.89
N LEU A 180 -9.26 14.82 14.04
CA LEU A 180 -9.26 13.97 15.23
C LEU A 180 -7.92 13.26 15.45
N LEU A 181 -7.29 12.76 14.39
CA LEU A 181 -5.97 12.14 14.47
C LEU A 181 -4.88 13.14 14.85
N THR A 182 -4.95 14.35 14.30
CA THR A 182 -4.02 15.44 14.63
C THR A 182 -4.13 15.84 16.09
N ASP A 183 -5.36 16.03 16.58
CA ASP A 183 -5.62 16.41 17.96
C ASP A 183 -5.15 15.34 18.96
N ALA A 184 -5.29 14.04 18.59
CA ALA A 184 -4.90 12.91 19.43
C ALA A 184 -3.37 12.76 19.61
N VAL A 185 -2.56 13.14 18.60
CA VAL A 185 -1.09 13.04 18.66
C VAL A 185 -0.41 14.38 19.01
N ALA A 186 -1.16 15.45 19.23
CA ALA A 186 -0.65 16.75 19.64
C ALA A 186 -0.64 16.93 21.17
N GLY A 187 -1.32 16.03 21.91
CA GLY A 187 -1.40 16.03 23.38
C GLY A 187 -0.31 15.25 24.01
#